data_1f9eddba34a17433d15f964d1d7477cd
#
_entry.id   1f9eddba34a17433d15f964d1d7477cd
#
_cell.length_a   1.000
_cell.length_b   1.000
_cell.length_c   1.000
_cell.angle_alpha   90.00
_cell.angle_beta   90.00
_cell.angle_gamma   90.00
#
_symmetry.space_group_name_H-M   'P 1'
#
loop_
_entity.id
_entity.type
_entity.pdbx_description
1 polymer ?
#
loop_
_entity_poly.entity_id
_entity_poly.type
_entity_poly.pdbx_seq_one_letter_code
_entity_poly.pdbx_strand_id
1 'polypeptide(L)'
;GDTKPSDQKKPTPTEVRTSTWDRYTNARIQKLHPKIRQMVINFINDAQDRGYKLRVTSGLRTFEEQQALYSKGRTTGGRKVTNARPGTSFHNYGLAIDVVEIGPQKGMDGFKKGYDKSRWDDIGKLGKEHGFFWGGDFRSLSDKPHFEFNDEKKLKIRGPNGLLEKYR
;
A
#
# COMPACT_ATOMS: atom_id res chain seq x y z
N GLY A 1 -12.35 22.12 -22.10
CA GLY A 1 -10.98 21.75 -22.36
C GLY A 1 -10.56 20.54 -21.56
N ASP A 2 -9.57 19.86 -22.05
CA ASP A 2 -9.06 18.67 -21.39
C ASP A 2 -8.26 19.08 -20.17
N THR A 3 -8.71 18.68 -18.99
CA THR A 3 -7.93 18.87 -17.76
C THR A 3 -6.97 17.72 -17.56
N LYS A 4 -5.77 18.03 -17.12
CA LYS A 4 -4.83 16.99 -16.69
C LYS A 4 -5.42 16.27 -15.48
N PRO A 5 -5.13 14.97 -15.26
CA PRO A 5 -5.63 14.26 -14.08
C PRO A 5 -5.37 14.99 -12.76
N SER A 6 -4.19 15.61 -12.62
CA SER A 6 -3.81 16.37 -11.44
C SER A 6 -4.62 17.66 -11.22
N ASP A 7 -5.27 18.16 -12.28
CA ASP A 7 -6.02 19.42 -12.23
C ASP A 7 -7.52 19.21 -11.97
N GLN A 8 -7.95 17.95 -11.84
CA GLN A 8 -9.35 17.65 -11.60
C GLN A 8 -9.77 18.13 -10.20
N LYS A 9 -11.01 18.61 -10.14
CA LYS A 9 -11.57 19.09 -8.89
C LYS A 9 -11.69 17.95 -7.89
N LYS A 10 -11.16 18.17 -6.70
CA LYS A 10 -11.28 17.22 -5.60
C LYS A 10 -12.61 17.39 -4.87
N PRO A 11 -13.16 16.31 -4.26
CA PRO A 11 -14.29 16.45 -3.38
C PRO A 11 -14.00 17.43 -2.25
N THR A 12 -15.03 18.13 -1.80
CA THR A 12 -14.91 19.00 -0.62
C THR A 12 -14.76 18.18 0.65
N PRO A 13 -14.26 18.77 1.77
CA PRO A 13 -14.15 18.03 3.04
C PRO A 13 -15.47 17.44 3.55
N THR A 14 -16.62 17.98 3.11
CA THR A 14 -17.94 17.47 3.48
C THR A 14 -18.36 16.26 2.65
N GLU A 15 -17.65 15.99 1.56
CA GLU A 15 -17.93 14.88 0.64
C GLU A 15 -17.05 13.69 0.93
N VAL A 16 -17.11 13.16 2.16
CA VAL A 16 -16.31 12.01 2.55
C VAL A 16 -16.84 10.76 1.87
N ARG A 17 -16.00 10.15 1.06
CA ARG A 17 -16.33 8.89 0.39
C ARG A 17 -15.99 7.72 1.31
N THR A 18 -16.86 6.74 1.36
CA THR A 18 -16.72 5.57 2.23
C THR A 18 -16.32 4.30 1.48
N SER A 19 -16.19 4.40 0.17
CA SER A 19 -15.78 3.27 -0.68
C SER A 19 -14.96 3.77 -1.87
N THR A 20 -14.36 2.82 -2.56
CA THR A 20 -13.58 3.07 -3.78
C THR A 20 -14.32 2.52 -5.01
N TRP A 21 -13.75 2.74 -6.18
CA TRP A 21 -14.27 2.20 -7.45
C TRP A 21 -14.24 0.68 -7.51
N ASP A 22 -13.41 0.02 -6.66
CA ASP A 22 -13.07 -1.39 -6.81
C ASP A 22 -13.59 -2.22 -5.64
N ARG A 23 -14.47 -3.17 -5.95
CA ARG A 23 -15.04 -4.06 -4.91
C ARG A 23 -13.99 -4.89 -4.18
N TYR A 24 -12.92 -5.31 -4.89
CA TYR A 24 -11.83 -6.08 -4.27
C TYR A 24 -11.06 -5.24 -3.27
N THR A 25 -10.76 -4.00 -3.65
CA THR A 25 -10.13 -3.03 -2.76
C THR A 25 -11.01 -2.78 -1.53
N ASN A 26 -12.30 -2.55 -1.75
CA ASN A 26 -13.23 -2.29 -0.64
C ASN A 26 -13.27 -3.46 0.35
N ALA A 27 -13.29 -4.69 -0.14
CA ALA A 27 -13.27 -5.88 0.71
C ALA A 27 -11.98 -5.99 1.51
N ARG A 28 -10.85 -5.72 0.89
CA ARG A 28 -9.54 -5.77 1.55
C ARG A 28 -9.38 -4.68 2.60
N ILE A 29 -9.90 -3.49 2.32
CA ILE A 29 -9.87 -2.36 3.28
C ILE A 29 -10.59 -2.72 4.58
N GLN A 30 -11.71 -3.45 4.49
CA GLN A 30 -12.48 -3.82 5.69
C GLN A 30 -11.71 -4.73 6.64
N LYS A 31 -10.68 -5.42 6.16
CA LYS A 31 -9.81 -6.28 6.97
C LYS A 31 -8.62 -5.54 7.55
N LEU A 32 -8.38 -4.31 7.14
CA LEU A 32 -7.29 -3.49 7.66
C LEU A 32 -7.60 -3.01 9.08
N HIS A 33 -6.55 -2.58 9.77
CA HIS A 33 -6.71 -1.91 11.06
C HIS A 33 -7.63 -0.70 10.88
N PRO A 34 -8.61 -0.50 11.78
CA PRO A 34 -9.56 0.61 11.64
C PRO A 34 -8.91 1.98 11.48
N LYS A 35 -7.74 2.16 12.10
CA LYS A 35 -6.99 3.42 12.06
C LYS A 35 -6.65 3.89 10.65
N ILE A 36 -6.42 2.96 9.72
CA ILE A 36 -5.98 3.35 8.37
C ILE A 36 -7.03 3.16 7.28
N ARG A 37 -8.20 2.60 7.61
CA ARG A 37 -9.21 2.32 6.58
C ARG A 37 -9.59 3.56 5.77
N GLN A 38 -9.92 4.66 6.45
CA GLN A 38 -10.30 5.89 5.76
C GLN A 38 -9.12 6.51 5.01
N MET A 39 -7.91 6.40 5.56
CA MET A 39 -6.69 6.87 4.88
C MET A 39 -6.51 6.17 3.54
N VAL A 40 -6.71 4.85 3.51
CA VAL A 40 -6.59 4.07 2.28
C VAL A 40 -7.69 4.45 1.29
N ILE A 41 -8.94 4.57 1.74
CA ILE A 41 -10.05 5.01 0.89
C ILE A 41 -9.72 6.36 0.25
N ASN A 42 -9.24 7.30 1.05
CA ASN A 42 -8.90 8.64 0.56
C ASN A 42 -7.76 8.59 -0.46
N PHE A 43 -6.74 7.79 -0.20
CA PHE A 43 -5.61 7.63 -1.11
C PHE A 43 -6.05 7.06 -2.46
N ILE A 44 -6.79 5.94 -2.43
CA ILE A 44 -7.24 5.27 -3.67
C ILE A 44 -8.15 6.19 -4.48
N ASN A 45 -9.07 6.90 -3.82
CA ASN A 45 -9.98 7.81 -4.51
C ASN A 45 -9.27 9.05 -5.06
N ASP A 46 -8.35 9.63 -4.30
CA ASP A 46 -7.55 10.77 -4.78
C ASP A 46 -6.69 10.34 -5.98
N ALA A 47 -6.09 9.16 -5.91
CA ALA A 47 -5.33 8.62 -7.03
C ALA A 47 -6.20 8.48 -8.28
N GLN A 48 -7.41 7.93 -8.14
CA GLN A 48 -8.34 7.80 -9.26
C GLN A 48 -8.71 9.16 -9.85
N ASP A 49 -8.99 10.15 -8.99
CA ASP A 49 -9.34 11.50 -9.43
C ASP A 49 -8.21 12.15 -10.24
N ARG A 50 -6.99 11.70 -10.02
CA ARG A 50 -5.79 12.19 -10.71
C ARG A 50 -5.36 11.31 -11.88
N GLY A 51 -6.15 10.29 -12.23
CA GLY A 51 -5.89 9.41 -13.36
C GLY A 51 -5.07 8.16 -13.05
N TYR A 52 -4.90 7.82 -11.77
CA TYR A 52 -4.21 6.61 -11.33
C TYR A 52 -5.22 5.66 -10.72
N LYS A 53 -5.65 4.68 -11.49
CA LYS A 53 -6.66 3.71 -11.05
C LYS A 53 -5.97 2.56 -10.32
N LEU A 54 -6.00 2.61 -8.99
CA LEU A 54 -5.27 1.67 -8.15
C LEU A 54 -6.21 0.62 -7.56
N ARG A 55 -5.70 -0.61 -7.48
CA ARG A 55 -6.32 -1.72 -6.75
C ARG A 55 -5.41 -2.14 -5.60
N VAL A 56 -5.99 -2.29 -4.42
CA VAL A 56 -5.29 -2.93 -3.30
C VAL A 56 -5.28 -4.44 -3.55
N THR A 57 -4.09 -5.01 -3.66
CA THR A 57 -3.90 -6.45 -3.91
C THR A 57 -3.55 -7.23 -2.66
N SER A 58 -3.01 -6.55 -1.65
CA SER A 58 -2.63 -7.16 -0.38
C SER A 58 -2.86 -6.15 0.74
N GLY A 59 -3.46 -6.60 1.83
CA GLY A 59 -3.67 -5.79 3.03
C GLY A 59 -3.25 -6.58 4.26
N LEU A 60 -4.22 -7.04 5.05
CA LEU A 60 -3.92 -7.88 6.21
C LEU A 60 -3.29 -9.20 5.76
N ARG A 61 -2.18 -9.55 6.40
CA ARG A 61 -1.46 -10.81 6.18
C ARG A 61 -1.30 -11.51 7.51
N THR A 62 -1.63 -12.79 7.56
CA THR A 62 -1.46 -13.59 8.77
C THR A 62 0.02 -13.83 9.07
N PHE A 63 0.33 -14.17 10.31
CA PHE A 63 1.69 -14.54 10.69
C PHE A 63 2.16 -15.79 9.93
N GLU A 64 1.26 -16.72 9.66
CA GLU A 64 1.56 -17.92 8.88
C GLU A 64 1.90 -17.59 7.43
N GLU A 65 1.11 -16.72 6.81
CA GLU A 65 1.40 -16.24 5.45
C GLU A 65 2.76 -15.52 5.41
N GLN A 66 3.07 -14.73 6.44
CA GLN A 66 4.36 -14.06 6.55
C GLN A 66 5.51 -15.06 6.69
N GLN A 67 5.30 -16.14 7.47
CA GLN A 67 6.30 -17.19 7.61
C GLN A 67 6.61 -17.85 6.25
N ALA A 68 5.58 -18.11 5.47
CA ALA A 68 5.75 -18.70 4.14
C ALA A 68 6.57 -17.78 3.23
N LEU A 69 6.28 -16.48 3.25
CA LEU A 69 7.03 -15.48 2.48
C LEU A 69 8.48 -15.37 2.96
N TYR A 70 8.68 -15.33 4.26
CA TYR A 70 10.02 -15.23 4.85
C TYR A 70 10.89 -16.45 4.51
N SER A 71 10.27 -17.62 4.41
CA SER A 71 10.96 -18.87 4.10
C SER A 71 11.49 -18.92 2.66
N LYS A 72 10.90 -18.16 1.75
CA LYS A 72 11.37 -18.12 0.35
C LYS A 72 12.80 -17.62 0.27
N GLY A 73 13.65 -18.38 -0.42
CA GLY A 73 15.07 -18.06 -0.55
C GLY A 73 15.88 -18.34 0.70
N ARG A 74 15.30 -18.94 1.74
CA ARG A 74 15.98 -19.35 2.98
C ARG A 74 15.82 -20.83 3.22
N THR A 75 14.62 -21.30 3.57
CA THR A 75 14.33 -22.72 3.81
C THR A 75 13.51 -23.33 2.68
N THR A 76 12.89 -22.53 1.85
CA THR A 76 12.21 -22.97 0.63
C THR A 76 12.87 -22.35 -0.59
N GLY A 77 12.57 -22.86 -1.78
CA GLY A 77 13.16 -22.37 -3.02
C GLY A 77 12.73 -20.94 -3.37
N GLY A 78 13.42 -20.37 -4.35
CA GLY A 78 13.13 -19.04 -4.86
C GLY A 78 14.04 -17.97 -4.28
N ARG A 79 13.67 -16.72 -4.54
CA ARG A 79 14.39 -15.55 -4.04
C ARG A 79 13.82 -15.09 -2.71
N LYS A 80 14.65 -14.44 -1.92
CA LYS A 80 14.20 -13.72 -0.75
C LYS A 80 13.27 -12.57 -1.21
N VAL A 81 12.04 -12.55 -0.70
CA VAL A 81 11.04 -11.55 -1.07
C VAL A 81 10.72 -10.58 0.06
N THR A 82 11.14 -10.90 1.27
CA THR A 82 10.95 -10.05 2.45
C THR A 82 12.05 -10.26 3.46
N ASN A 83 12.37 -9.21 4.20
CA ASN A 83 13.25 -9.28 5.38
C ASN A 83 12.43 -9.41 6.68
N ALA A 84 11.12 -9.37 6.60
CA ALA A 84 10.26 -9.34 7.77
C ALA A 84 9.84 -10.74 8.20
N ARG A 85 10.20 -11.10 9.43
CA ARG A 85 9.71 -12.30 10.09
C ARG A 85 8.26 -12.15 10.50
N PRO A 86 7.54 -13.27 10.77
CA PRO A 86 6.18 -13.16 11.28
C PRO A 86 6.09 -12.24 12.48
N GLY A 87 5.10 -11.35 12.46
CA GLY A 87 4.88 -10.38 13.52
C GLY A 87 5.70 -9.09 13.40
N THR A 88 6.61 -9.00 12.42
CA THR A 88 7.44 -7.80 12.22
C THR A 88 7.05 -7.01 10.97
N SER A 89 6.15 -7.54 10.15
CA SER A 89 5.62 -6.83 8.99
C SER A 89 4.41 -5.99 9.37
N PHE A 90 4.32 -4.77 8.86
CA PHE A 90 3.13 -3.93 9.04
C PHE A 90 1.87 -4.56 8.46
N HIS A 91 1.99 -5.41 7.44
CA HIS A 91 0.87 -6.20 6.93
C HIS A 91 0.25 -7.12 7.99
N ASN A 92 1.04 -7.59 8.94
CA ASN A 92 0.56 -8.50 9.98
C ASN A 92 -0.45 -7.86 10.94
N TYR A 93 -0.50 -6.54 10.96
CA TYR A 93 -1.39 -5.76 11.84
C TYR A 93 -2.44 -4.97 11.05
N GLY A 94 -2.52 -5.22 9.75
CA GLY A 94 -3.43 -4.47 8.89
C GLY A 94 -3.02 -3.01 8.72
N LEU A 95 -1.73 -2.70 8.81
CA LEU A 95 -1.17 -1.35 8.73
C LEU A 95 -0.39 -1.11 7.44
N ALA A 96 -0.48 -1.99 6.47
CA ALA A 96 0.16 -1.85 5.18
C ALA A 96 -0.74 -2.36 4.08
N ILE A 97 -0.55 -1.80 2.89
CA ILE A 97 -1.19 -2.25 1.67
C ILE A 97 -0.16 -2.36 0.56
N ASP A 98 -0.41 -3.26 -0.38
CA ASP A 98 0.23 -3.26 -1.68
C ASP A 98 -0.81 -2.90 -2.72
N VAL A 99 -0.42 -2.10 -3.70
CA VAL A 99 -1.32 -1.67 -4.78
C VAL A 99 -0.71 -1.97 -6.13
N VAL A 100 -1.59 -2.12 -7.12
CA VAL A 100 -1.21 -2.14 -8.53
C VAL A 100 -2.03 -1.11 -9.27
N GLU A 101 -1.47 -0.55 -10.32
CA GLU A 101 -2.23 0.30 -11.22
C GLU A 101 -2.95 -0.57 -12.24
N ILE A 102 -4.26 -0.42 -12.32
CA ILE A 102 -5.06 -1.05 -13.35
C ILE A 102 -5.03 -0.11 -14.55
N GLY A 103 -4.16 -0.43 -15.48
CA GLY A 103 -3.92 0.45 -16.61
C GLY A 103 -5.12 0.60 -17.52
N PRO A 104 -5.30 1.77 -18.11
CA PRO A 104 -6.26 1.94 -19.20
C PRO A 104 -5.76 1.29 -20.49
N GLN A 105 -4.49 0.94 -20.54
CA GLN A 105 -3.85 0.37 -21.72
C GLN A 105 -4.13 -1.12 -21.80
N LYS A 106 -4.55 -1.55 -22.99
CA LYS A 106 -4.84 -2.93 -23.25
C LYS A 106 -3.63 -3.81 -22.96
N GLY A 107 -3.82 -4.87 -22.18
CA GLY A 107 -2.75 -5.80 -21.85
C GLY A 107 -1.87 -5.36 -20.68
N MET A 108 -2.11 -4.20 -20.11
CA MET A 108 -1.40 -3.78 -18.92
C MET A 108 -2.13 -4.25 -17.67
N ASP A 109 -1.38 -4.85 -16.77
CA ASP A 109 -1.86 -5.12 -15.43
C ASP A 109 -1.23 -4.16 -14.40
N GLY A 110 -0.60 -3.10 -14.88
CA GLY A 110 0.04 -2.09 -14.05
C GLY A 110 1.25 -2.59 -13.27
N PHE A 111 1.47 -3.89 -13.27
CA PHE A 111 2.51 -4.50 -12.47
C PHE A 111 3.62 -5.16 -13.29
N LYS A 112 3.26 -5.84 -14.37
CA LYS A 112 4.21 -6.60 -15.17
C LYS A 112 4.74 -5.83 -16.36
N LYS A 113 3.88 -5.07 -17.03
CA LYS A 113 4.24 -4.28 -18.20
C LYS A 113 3.82 -2.86 -17.99
N GLY A 114 4.52 -1.96 -18.66
CA GLY A 114 4.23 -0.55 -18.50
C GLY A 114 4.59 -0.06 -17.11
N TYR A 115 5.49 -0.76 -16.45
CA TYR A 115 6.01 -0.33 -15.17
C TYR A 115 6.76 0.98 -15.38
N ASP A 116 6.02 2.06 -15.34
CA ASP A 116 6.52 3.39 -15.63
C ASP A 116 7.00 4.02 -14.32
N LYS A 117 8.30 4.26 -14.27
CA LYS A 117 8.94 4.87 -13.10
C LYS A 117 8.27 6.20 -12.73
N SER A 118 7.94 7.02 -13.72
CA SER A 118 7.36 8.33 -13.45
C SER A 118 5.97 8.21 -12.81
N ARG A 119 5.18 7.23 -13.25
CA ARG A 119 3.86 7.00 -12.66
C ARG A 119 3.99 6.48 -11.23
N TRP A 120 4.92 5.58 -10.98
CA TRP A 120 5.16 5.08 -9.63
C TRP A 120 5.70 6.16 -8.69
N ASP A 121 6.54 7.06 -9.18
CA ASP A 121 7.01 8.19 -8.39
C ASP A 121 5.83 9.10 -8.01
N ASP A 122 4.90 9.35 -8.93
CA ASP A 122 3.69 10.12 -8.64
C ASP A 122 2.78 9.41 -7.63
N ILE A 123 2.56 8.12 -7.82
CA ILE A 123 1.74 7.31 -6.91
C ILE A 123 2.36 7.26 -5.52
N GLY A 124 3.67 7.06 -5.45
CA GLY A 124 4.41 7.06 -4.19
C GLY A 124 4.31 8.40 -3.45
N LYS A 125 4.49 9.50 -4.18
CA LYS A 125 4.33 10.85 -3.62
C LYS A 125 2.93 11.05 -3.07
N LEU A 126 1.92 10.62 -3.81
CA LEU A 126 0.52 10.76 -3.40
C LEU A 126 0.24 9.96 -2.13
N GLY A 127 0.72 8.72 -2.04
CA GLY A 127 0.58 7.92 -0.82
C GLY A 127 1.23 8.59 0.39
N LYS A 128 2.39 9.21 0.20
CA LYS A 128 3.06 9.97 1.26
C LYS A 128 2.22 11.19 1.70
N GLU A 129 1.58 11.87 0.77
CA GLU A 129 0.68 12.98 1.07
C GLU A 129 -0.53 12.52 1.91
N HIS A 130 -0.94 11.27 1.75
CA HIS A 130 -2.02 10.67 2.52
C HIS A 130 -1.56 10.03 3.84
N GLY A 131 -0.31 10.25 4.24
CA GLY A 131 0.19 9.84 5.56
C GLY A 131 0.93 8.51 5.59
N PHE A 132 1.18 7.88 4.44
CA PHE A 132 1.90 6.61 4.36
C PHE A 132 3.40 6.83 4.18
N PHE A 133 4.18 5.87 4.65
CA PHE A 133 5.54 5.67 4.16
C PHE A 133 5.48 4.78 2.92
N TRP A 134 6.26 5.13 1.92
CA TRP A 134 6.27 4.44 0.65
C TRP A 134 7.45 3.48 0.55
N GLY A 135 7.20 2.24 0.16
CA GLY A 135 8.24 1.22 0.00
C GLY A 135 9.24 1.52 -1.10
N GLY A 136 8.90 2.39 -2.05
CA GLY A 136 9.83 2.86 -3.08
C GLY A 136 11.01 3.65 -2.51
N ASP A 137 10.88 4.19 -1.30
CA ASP A 137 11.95 4.90 -0.60
C ASP A 137 12.83 3.98 0.25
N PHE A 138 12.50 2.70 0.36
CA PHE A 138 13.28 1.77 1.17
C PHE A 138 14.69 1.58 0.59
N ARG A 139 15.70 1.64 1.46
CA ARG A 139 17.09 1.48 1.05
C ARG A 139 17.41 0.04 0.68
N SER A 140 16.83 -0.92 1.39
CA SER A 140 16.98 -2.35 1.14
C SER A 140 15.63 -2.89 0.69
N LEU A 141 15.60 -3.68 -0.37
CA LEU A 141 14.39 -4.23 -0.95
C LEU A 141 13.36 -3.13 -1.23
N SER A 142 13.73 -2.19 -2.11
CA SER A 142 12.79 -1.19 -2.61
C SER A 142 11.51 -1.89 -3.11
N ASP A 143 10.37 -1.42 -2.64
CA ASP A 143 9.09 -2.07 -2.85
C ASP A 143 8.05 -1.02 -3.23
N LYS A 144 8.00 -0.68 -4.49
CA LYS A 144 7.15 0.42 -4.98
C LYS A 144 5.64 0.20 -4.80
N PRO A 145 5.09 -1.03 -4.86
CA PRO A 145 3.68 -1.22 -4.56
C PRO A 145 3.30 -1.00 -3.10
N HIS A 146 4.26 -0.98 -2.17
CA HIS A 146 4.05 -1.04 -0.74
C HIS A 146 3.85 0.34 -0.11
N PHE A 147 2.80 0.47 0.70
CA PHE A 147 2.52 1.66 1.52
C PHE A 147 2.19 1.20 2.93
N GLU A 148 2.79 1.84 3.93
CA GLU A 148 2.57 1.46 5.32
C GLU A 148 2.32 2.68 6.20
N PHE A 149 1.52 2.49 7.23
CA PHE A 149 1.35 3.45 8.30
C PHE A 149 2.33 3.10 9.42
N ASN A 150 3.34 3.94 9.60
CA ASN A 150 4.48 3.61 10.43
C ASN A 150 4.67 4.65 11.54
N ASP A 151 3.91 4.48 12.64
CA ASP A 151 4.03 5.32 13.83
C ASP A 151 5.43 5.21 14.46
N GLU A 152 6.08 4.05 14.33
CA GLU A 152 7.35 3.81 15.03
C GLU A 152 8.46 4.75 14.59
N LYS A 153 8.48 5.14 13.31
CA LYS A 153 9.47 6.10 12.81
C LYS A 153 9.32 7.46 13.45
N LYS A 154 8.11 7.81 13.84
CA LYS A 154 7.80 9.08 14.50
C LYS A 154 7.89 8.96 16.01
N LEU A 155 7.38 7.87 16.56
CA LEU A 155 7.14 7.70 17.99
C LEU A 155 8.09 6.68 18.65
N LYS A 156 8.88 5.97 17.85
CA LYS A 156 9.85 4.94 18.32
C LYS A 156 9.16 3.89 19.20
N ILE A 157 8.02 3.40 18.74
CA ILE A 157 7.16 2.48 19.52
C ILE A 157 7.45 1.00 19.28
N ARG A 158 8.44 0.68 18.44
CA ARG A 158 8.80 -0.72 18.19
C ARG A 158 9.58 -1.27 19.39
N GLY A 159 9.13 -2.40 19.90
CA GLY A 159 9.76 -3.08 21.02
C GLY A 159 11.10 -3.70 20.66
N PRO A 160 11.83 -4.24 21.66
CA PRO A 160 13.19 -4.77 21.47
C PRO A 160 13.27 -5.95 20.49
N ASN A 161 12.18 -6.66 20.30
CA ASN A 161 12.14 -7.78 19.36
C ASN A 161 11.66 -7.37 17.95
N GLY A 162 11.59 -6.07 17.67
CA GLY A 162 11.12 -5.57 16.40
C GLY A 162 9.62 -5.72 16.18
N LEU A 163 8.86 -6.08 17.21
CA LEU A 163 7.41 -6.23 17.12
C LEU A 163 6.69 -4.90 17.31
N LEU A 164 5.56 -4.75 16.63
CA LEU A 164 4.71 -3.58 16.77
C LEU A 164 3.82 -3.73 18.01
N GLU A 165 4.40 -3.65 19.18
CA GLU A 165 3.74 -3.93 20.45
C GLU A 165 2.41 -3.20 20.63
N LYS A 166 2.34 -1.95 20.17
CA LYS A 166 1.13 -1.13 20.27
C LYS A 166 -0.08 -1.74 19.57
N TYR A 167 0.16 -2.58 18.55
CA TYR A 167 -0.89 -3.12 17.68
C TYR A 167 -1.09 -4.63 17.84
N ARG A 168 -0.45 -5.23 18.83
CA ARG A 168 -0.59 -6.67 19.11
C ARG A 168 -1.97 -7.02 19.65
#